data_b0b55f40983fef581814624ffcbee0b1
#
_entry.id   b0b55f40983fef581814624ffcbee0b1
#
_cell.length_a   1.000
_cell.length_b   1.000
_cell.length_c   1.000
_cell.angle_alpha   90.00
_cell.angle_beta   90.00
_cell.angle_gamma   90.00
#
_symmetry.space_group_name_H-M   'P 1'
#
loop_
_entity.id
_entity.type
_entity.pdbx_description
1 polymer ?
#
loop_
_entity_poly.entity_id
_entity_poly.type
_entity_poly.pdbx_seq_one_letter_code
_entity_poly.pdbx_strand_id
1 'polypeptide(L)'
;TKAAIGFTRGQGASVEDIEFKEVKGVEYVFVEKHIAGKTVAEVLQGLPTVITSMNFPTLMKWGYNNLQFIRPIRWLVSLLNDEVVPFNILDVEAGRETQGHRFLGHRVEIAKADDYEETLNNDFVIADQTKRKNLIKDQITKIINENNWQVDWDEDLLEEVNNLVEWPTAFAGSFDEKYLALPDPVLITSMKDNQRFFCVRDKDGNLLSHFISVRNGNTDYLDNVIKGNERVLVPRLEDAQFFYQEDQKLTIDE
;
A
#
# COMPACT_ATOMS: atom_id res chain seq x y z
N THR A 1 22.28 42.12 36.69
CA THR A 1 23.69 42.21 36.22
C THR A 1 23.73 42.42 34.73
N LYS A 2 24.83 43.01 34.17
CA LYS A 2 25.01 43.15 32.70
C LYS A 2 24.94 41.81 31.96
N ALA A 3 25.41 40.73 32.62
CA ALA A 3 25.36 39.36 32.06
C ALA A 3 23.91 38.86 31.93
N ALA A 4 23.05 39.07 32.93
CA ALA A 4 21.63 38.69 32.88
C ALA A 4 20.88 39.42 31.76
N ILE A 5 21.15 40.72 31.59
CA ILE A 5 20.57 41.55 30.49
C ILE A 5 21.04 41.05 29.14
N GLY A 6 22.31 40.69 28.99
CA GLY A 6 22.88 40.14 27.77
C GLY A 6 22.25 38.79 27.40
N PHE A 7 22.06 37.90 28.37
CA PHE A 7 21.38 36.61 28.23
C PHE A 7 19.94 36.81 27.75
N THR A 8 19.14 37.65 28.40
CA THR A 8 17.75 37.91 28.07
C THR A 8 17.59 38.46 26.65
N ARG A 9 18.45 39.43 26.26
CA ARG A 9 18.46 39.95 24.88
C ARG A 9 18.82 38.89 23.87
N GLY A 10 19.80 38.01 24.18
CA GLY A 10 20.18 36.89 23.32
C GLY A 10 19.03 35.89 23.10
N GLN A 11 18.10 35.77 24.06
CA GLN A 11 16.91 34.94 23.94
C GLN A 11 15.70 35.67 23.31
N GLY A 12 15.84 36.95 22.98
CA GLY A 12 14.77 37.75 22.39
C GLY A 12 13.63 38.10 23.37
N ALA A 13 13.95 38.10 24.69
CA ALA A 13 13.00 38.41 25.75
C ALA A 13 13.26 39.77 26.39
N SER A 14 12.29 40.31 27.13
CA SER A 14 12.42 41.57 27.84
C SER A 14 13.18 41.39 29.17
N VAL A 15 13.84 42.43 29.62
CA VAL A 15 14.55 42.42 30.93
C VAL A 15 13.57 42.23 32.10
N GLU A 16 12.30 42.57 31.87
CA GLU A 16 11.22 42.43 32.86
C GLU A 16 10.78 40.97 33.04
N ASP A 17 11.11 40.08 32.11
CA ASP A 17 10.77 38.67 32.11
C ASP A 17 11.82 37.79 32.83
N ILE A 18 12.82 38.43 33.48
CA ILE A 18 13.88 37.76 34.21
C ILE A 18 13.36 37.22 35.53
N GLU A 19 13.48 35.90 35.71
CA GLU A 19 13.30 35.25 36.99
C GLU A 19 14.64 34.74 37.54
N PHE A 20 14.85 34.87 38.86
CA PHE A 20 15.96 34.27 39.53
C PHE A 20 15.50 33.06 40.31
N LYS A 21 16.07 31.90 40.01
CA LYS A 21 15.74 30.64 40.69
C LYS A 21 17.03 29.98 41.22
N GLU A 22 17.01 29.57 42.49
CA GLU A 22 18.09 28.83 43.09
C GLU A 22 18.01 27.34 42.72
N VAL A 23 19.06 26.81 42.12
CA VAL A 23 19.18 25.39 41.79
C VAL A 23 20.44 24.85 42.44
N LYS A 24 20.30 23.92 43.39
CA LYS A 24 21.40 23.30 44.14
C LYS A 24 22.32 24.31 44.84
N GLY A 25 21.74 25.34 45.44
CA GLY A 25 22.49 26.37 46.17
C GLY A 25 23.18 27.43 45.30
N VAL A 26 22.90 27.46 44.01
CA VAL A 26 23.40 28.46 43.07
C VAL A 26 22.24 29.20 42.42
N GLU A 27 22.26 30.52 42.37
CA GLU A 27 21.27 31.34 41.74
C GLU A 27 21.48 31.41 40.21
N TYR A 28 20.44 31.01 39.46
CA TYR A 28 20.41 31.07 38.00
C TYR A 28 19.40 32.07 37.50
N VAL A 29 19.70 32.64 36.33
CA VAL A 29 18.80 33.51 35.58
C VAL A 29 17.96 32.67 34.62
N PHE A 30 16.66 32.76 34.78
CA PHE A 30 15.68 32.15 33.93
C PHE A 30 14.89 33.21 33.16
N VAL A 31 14.51 32.89 31.94
CA VAL A 31 13.64 33.71 31.15
C VAL A 31 12.54 32.79 30.57
N GLU A 32 11.31 33.12 30.85
CA GLU A 32 10.19 32.44 30.23
C GLU A 32 9.94 33.02 28.83
N LYS A 33 10.08 32.17 27.84
CA LYS A 33 9.84 32.58 26.44
C LYS A 33 8.55 31.96 25.94
N HIS A 34 7.56 32.79 25.72
CA HIS A 34 6.32 32.38 25.11
C HIS A 34 6.49 32.37 23.58
N ILE A 35 6.56 31.17 22.96
CA ILE A 35 6.60 31.01 21.52
C ILE A 35 5.19 30.62 21.08
N ALA A 36 4.49 31.56 20.42
CA ALA A 36 3.21 31.25 19.81
C ALA A 36 3.39 30.17 18.75
N GLY A 37 2.62 29.08 18.88
CA GLY A 37 2.58 28.04 17.87
C GLY A 37 1.91 28.55 16.58
N LYS A 38 2.18 27.84 15.48
CA LYS A 38 1.43 28.05 14.24
C LYS A 38 0.10 27.32 14.30
N THR A 39 -0.90 27.82 13.60
CA THR A 39 -2.16 27.09 13.39
C THR A 39 -1.92 25.83 12.58
N VAL A 40 -2.82 24.85 12.69
CA VAL A 40 -2.72 23.59 11.92
C VAL A 40 -2.72 23.89 10.41
N ALA A 41 -3.56 24.81 9.96
CA ALA A 41 -3.62 25.22 8.56
C ALA A 41 -2.28 25.80 8.06
N GLU A 42 -1.60 26.64 8.88
CA GLU A 42 -0.27 27.17 8.52
C GLU A 42 0.81 26.09 8.46
N VAL A 43 0.75 25.09 9.35
CA VAL A 43 1.69 23.95 9.32
C VAL A 43 1.49 23.11 8.06
N LEU A 44 0.23 22.84 7.70
CA LEU A 44 -0.14 22.04 6.54
C LEU A 44 0.24 22.69 5.20
N GLN A 45 0.49 24.01 5.14
CA GLN A 45 1.07 24.66 3.96
C GLN A 45 2.47 24.12 3.60
N GLY A 46 3.14 23.42 4.51
CA GLY A 46 4.41 22.73 4.25
C GLY A 46 4.31 21.40 3.53
N LEU A 47 3.09 20.84 3.35
CA LEU A 47 2.86 19.54 2.74
C LEU A 47 3.47 19.36 1.33
N PRO A 48 3.44 20.34 0.41
CA PRO A 48 4.07 20.21 -0.89
C PRO A 48 5.56 19.86 -0.79
N THR A 49 6.28 20.50 0.13
CA THR A 49 7.70 20.21 0.36
C THR A 49 7.92 18.79 0.88
N VAL A 50 7.09 18.34 1.81
CA VAL A 50 7.16 16.98 2.36
C VAL A 50 6.91 15.95 1.24
N ILE A 51 5.83 16.12 0.49
CA ILE A 51 5.45 15.19 -0.58
C ILE A 51 6.52 15.13 -1.68
N THR A 52 7.01 16.27 -2.13
CA THR A 52 8.01 16.32 -3.22
C THR A 52 9.41 15.88 -2.79
N SER A 53 9.70 15.83 -1.49
CA SER A 53 10.96 15.32 -0.94
C SER A 53 10.94 13.81 -0.63
N MET A 54 9.82 13.11 -0.83
CA MET A 54 9.74 11.67 -0.62
C MET A 54 10.68 10.92 -1.58
N ASN A 55 11.42 9.96 -1.04
CA ASN A 55 12.29 9.10 -1.83
C ASN A 55 11.67 7.71 -2.01
N PHE A 56 11.74 7.20 -3.23
CA PHE A 56 11.27 5.87 -3.61
C PHE A 56 12.38 5.12 -4.34
N PRO A 57 12.44 3.78 -4.25
CA PRO A 57 13.44 2.98 -4.98
C PRO A 57 13.36 3.16 -6.50
N THR A 58 12.15 3.39 -7.01
CA THR A 58 11.91 3.63 -8.44
C THR A 58 11.11 4.91 -8.60
N LEU A 59 11.59 5.79 -9.45
CA LEU A 59 10.98 7.09 -9.72
C LEU A 59 10.73 7.23 -11.22
N MET A 60 9.68 7.96 -11.58
CA MET A 60 9.38 8.32 -12.96
C MET A 60 9.16 9.82 -13.12
N LYS A 61 9.39 10.31 -14.32
CA LYS A 61 9.04 11.67 -14.77
C LYS A 61 7.80 11.57 -15.66
N TRP A 62 6.99 12.61 -15.66
CA TRP A 62 5.84 12.73 -16.56
C TRP A 62 5.64 14.20 -16.98
N GLY A 63 5.00 14.39 -18.12
CA GLY A 63 4.77 15.74 -18.65
C GLY A 63 6.05 16.48 -18.95
N TYR A 64 6.01 17.80 -18.84
CA TYR A 64 7.12 18.72 -19.13
C TYR A 64 7.85 19.23 -17.89
N ASN A 65 7.56 18.67 -16.71
CA ASN A 65 8.18 19.07 -15.45
C ASN A 65 9.38 18.18 -15.10
N ASN A 66 10.15 18.61 -14.09
CA ASN A 66 11.31 17.88 -13.59
C ASN A 66 11.04 17.08 -12.31
N LEU A 67 9.82 17.09 -11.81
CA LEU A 67 9.48 16.32 -10.62
C LEU A 67 9.64 14.83 -10.93
N GLN A 68 10.27 14.12 -9.99
CA GLN A 68 10.36 12.67 -9.98
C GLN A 68 9.51 12.14 -8.81
N PHE A 69 8.61 11.22 -9.09
CA PHE A 69 7.76 10.60 -8.09
C PHE A 69 7.46 9.15 -8.48
N ILE A 70 6.91 8.35 -7.57
CA ILE A 70 6.63 6.92 -7.85
C ILE A 70 5.59 6.75 -8.97
N ARG A 71 4.61 7.64 -9.05
CA ARG A 71 3.55 7.68 -10.09
C ARG A 71 3.15 9.13 -10.39
N PRO A 72 2.58 9.41 -11.57
CA PRO A 72 2.01 10.73 -11.85
C PRO A 72 0.92 11.09 -10.84
N ILE A 73 1.07 12.26 -10.22
CA ILE A 73 0.05 12.82 -9.33
C ILE A 73 -1.07 13.36 -10.21
N ARG A 74 -2.31 12.89 -9.98
CA ARG A 74 -3.48 13.26 -10.80
C ARG A 74 -4.53 14.04 -10.02
N TRP A 75 -4.61 13.83 -8.72
CA TRP A 75 -5.46 14.58 -7.80
C TRP A 75 -4.83 14.55 -6.41
N LEU A 76 -5.25 15.48 -5.57
CA LEU A 76 -4.82 15.61 -4.19
C LEU A 76 -6.05 15.91 -3.34
N VAL A 77 -6.27 15.12 -2.30
CA VAL A 77 -7.26 15.42 -1.26
C VAL A 77 -6.55 16.00 -0.05
N SER A 78 -6.99 17.16 0.40
CA SER A 78 -6.43 17.80 1.59
C SER A 78 -7.53 18.51 2.37
N LEU A 79 -7.97 17.87 3.44
CA LEU A 79 -9.03 18.35 4.31
C LEU A 79 -8.55 18.45 5.75
N LEU A 80 -8.94 19.54 6.41
CA LEU A 80 -8.88 19.71 7.86
C LEU A 80 -10.32 19.87 8.35
N ASN A 81 -10.85 18.84 9.00
CA ASN A 81 -12.28 18.70 9.29
C ASN A 81 -13.10 18.73 7.98
N ASP A 82 -13.85 19.80 7.74
CA ASP A 82 -14.68 20.04 6.56
C ASP A 82 -14.12 21.11 5.61
N GLU A 83 -12.95 21.69 5.94
CA GLU A 83 -12.31 22.73 5.15
C GLU A 83 -11.17 22.18 4.29
N VAL A 84 -11.08 22.65 3.04
CA VAL A 84 -9.96 22.34 2.16
C VAL A 84 -8.72 23.13 2.60
N VAL A 85 -7.60 22.44 2.81
CA VAL A 85 -6.29 23.07 2.99
C VAL A 85 -5.65 23.20 1.60
N PRO A 86 -5.65 24.41 1.01
CA PRO A 86 -5.23 24.57 -0.37
C PRO A 86 -3.70 24.54 -0.50
N PHE A 87 -3.21 23.74 -1.43
CA PHE A 87 -1.83 23.78 -1.94
C PHE A 87 -1.77 23.13 -3.32
N ASN A 88 -0.66 23.29 -4.02
CA ASN A 88 -0.45 22.71 -5.33
C ASN A 88 0.81 21.88 -5.37
N ILE A 89 0.76 20.80 -6.16
CA ILE A 89 1.94 20.09 -6.61
C ILE A 89 1.91 20.11 -8.13
N LEU A 90 2.83 20.83 -8.74
CA LEU A 90 2.82 21.19 -10.15
C LEU A 90 1.51 21.91 -10.51
N ASP A 91 0.78 21.37 -11.49
CA ASP A 91 -0.52 21.86 -11.99
C ASP A 91 -1.73 21.21 -11.28
N VAL A 92 -1.48 20.33 -10.28
CA VAL A 92 -2.54 19.67 -9.51
C VAL A 92 -2.82 20.44 -8.24
N GLU A 93 -4.01 20.98 -8.12
CA GLU A 93 -4.52 21.66 -6.94
C GLU A 93 -5.13 20.67 -5.96
N ALA A 94 -4.84 20.83 -4.67
CA ALA A 94 -5.46 20.07 -3.60
C ALA A 94 -6.90 20.51 -3.37
N GLY A 95 -7.80 19.54 -3.23
CA GLY A 95 -9.22 19.76 -3.06
C GLY A 95 -9.86 18.69 -2.19
N ARG A 96 -11.14 18.44 -2.44
CA ARG A 96 -11.95 17.40 -1.77
C ARG A 96 -12.40 16.28 -2.69
N GLU A 97 -12.13 16.38 -4.00
CA GLU A 97 -12.49 15.34 -4.94
C GLU A 97 -11.47 14.20 -4.95
N THR A 98 -11.98 12.97 -4.98
CA THR A 98 -11.17 11.76 -5.18
C THR A 98 -11.81 10.86 -6.23
N GLN A 99 -11.09 9.80 -6.59
CA GLN A 99 -11.56 8.80 -7.52
C GLN A 99 -11.80 7.50 -6.77
N GLY A 100 -12.99 6.92 -6.94
CA GLY A 100 -13.28 5.56 -6.52
C GLY A 100 -12.58 4.51 -7.39
N HIS A 101 -12.98 3.27 -7.28
CA HIS A 101 -12.40 2.19 -8.07
C HIS A 101 -12.51 2.48 -9.58
N ARG A 102 -11.42 2.25 -10.30
CA ARG A 102 -11.27 2.68 -11.70
C ARG A 102 -12.40 2.24 -12.63
N PHE A 103 -12.97 1.06 -12.42
CA PHE A 103 -14.00 0.47 -13.28
C PHE A 103 -15.38 0.39 -12.63
N LEU A 104 -15.45 0.37 -11.29
CA LEU A 104 -16.69 0.21 -10.54
C LEU A 104 -17.15 1.51 -9.92
N GLY A 105 -16.21 2.41 -9.62
CA GLY A 105 -16.44 3.64 -8.91
C GLY A 105 -16.51 4.86 -9.83
N HIS A 106 -16.71 6.00 -9.18
CA HIS A 106 -16.87 7.29 -9.82
C HIS A 106 -15.93 8.32 -9.20
N ARG A 107 -15.95 9.53 -9.72
CA ARG A 107 -15.35 10.67 -9.07
C ARG A 107 -16.31 11.17 -8.00
N VAL A 108 -15.85 11.27 -6.76
CA VAL A 108 -16.66 11.59 -5.59
C VAL A 108 -16.03 12.72 -4.78
N GLU A 109 -16.88 13.49 -4.12
CA GLU A 109 -16.47 14.54 -3.18
C GLU A 109 -16.51 14.02 -1.75
N ILE A 110 -15.50 14.37 -0.96
CA ILE A 110 -15.41 14.06 0.46
C ILE A 110 -15.87 15.29 1.23
N ALA A 111 -16.96 15.17 1.98
CA ALA A 111 -17.53 16.27 2.72
C ALA A 111 -16.67 16.68 3.92
N LYS A 112 -16.16 15.70 4.66
CA LYS A 112 -15.31 15.86 5.84
C LYS A 112 -14.16 14.87 5.80
N ALA A 113 -13.06 15.19 6.46
CA ALA A 113 -11.91 14.30 6.56
C ALA A 113 -12.28 12.92 7.15
N ASP A 114 -13.17 12.89 8.14
CA ASP A 114 -13.64 11.66 8.81
C ASP A 114 -14.47 10.77 7.88
N ASP A 115 -15.10 11.32 6.85
CA ASP A 115 -15.93 10.57 5.89
C ASP A 115 -15.09 9.88 4.80
N TYR A 116 -13.75 10.07 4.78
CA TYR A 116 -12.88 9.61 3.71
C TYR A 116 -12.97 8.10 3.45
N GLU A 117 -12.81 7.29 4.49
CA GLU A 117 -12.83 5.83 4.34
C GLU A 117 -14.22 5.33 3.91
N GLU A 118 -15.29 5.87 4.49
CA GLU A 118 -16.65 5.47 4.15
C GLU A 118 -17.02 5.86 2.72
N THR A 119 -16.67 7.08 2.31
CA THR A 119 -16.91 7.56 0.94
C THR A 119 -16.21 6.67 -0.09
N LEU A 120 -14.94 6.34 0.14
CA LEU A 120 -14.20 5.44 -0.74
C LEU A 120 -14.73 4.01 -0.72
N ASN A 121 -15.12 3.50 0.44
CA ASN A 121 -15.69 2.16 0.55
C ASN A 121 -17.00 2.03 -0.23
N ASN A 122 -17.86 3.05 -0.20
CA ASN A 122 -19.10 3.11 -0.98
C ASN A 122 -18.84 3.17 -2.49
N ASP A 123 -17.62 3.56 -2.89
CA ASP A 123 -17.19 3.67 -4.27
C ASP A 123 -16.09 2.63 -4.64
N PHE A 124 -16.16 1.49 -3.99
CA PHE A 124 -15.35 0.29 -4.24
C PHE A 124 -13.84 0.47 -4.03
N VAL A 125 -13.43 1.21 -2.99
CA VAL A 125 -12.05 1.31 -2.55
C VAL A 125 -11.97 1.14 -1.04
N ILE A 126 -11.29 0.10 -0.58
CA ILE A 126 -10.97 -0.10 0.83
C ILE A 126 -9.62 0.57 1.09
N ALA A 127 -9.65 1.81 1.60
CA ALA A 127 -8.44 2.60 1.82
C ALA A 127 -7.55 2.02 2.93
N ASP A 128 -8.14 1.52 4.02
CA ASP A 128 -7.42 0.89 5.13
C ASP A 128 -6.81 -0.44 4.67
N GLN A 129 -5.48 -0.46 4.61
CA GLN A 129 -4.72 -1.65 4.18
C GLN A 129 -4.91 -2.85 5.12
N THR A 130 -5.12 -2.62 6.41
CA THR A 130 -5.32 -3.71 7.39
C THR A 130 -6.69 -4.35 7.22
N LYS A 131 -7.74 -3.53 7.08
CA LYS A 131 -9.09 -4.02 6.77
C LYS A 131 -9.10 -4.82 5.46
N ARG A 132 -8.44 -4.31 4.43
CA ARG A 132 -8.35 -4.96 3.12
C ARG A 132 -7.59 -6.29 3.18
N LYS A 133 -6.45 -6.34 3.88
CA LYS A 133 -5.66 -7.56 4.10
C LYS A 133 -6.47 -8.63 4.84
N ASN A 134 -7.19 -8.25 5.89
CA ASN A 134 -8.03 -9.16 6.63
C ASN A 134 -9.17 -9.70 5.77
N LEU A 135 -9.81 -8.85 4.95
CA LEU A 135 -10.85 -9.29 4.03
C LEU A 135 -10.32 -10.30 3.01
N ILE A 136 -9.11 -10.13 2.49
CA ILE A 136 -8.47 -11.10 1.60
C ILE A 136 -8.26 -12.44 2.33
N LYS A 137 -7.73 -12.41 3.55
CA LYS A 137 -7.54 -13.63 4.38
C LYS A 137 -8.86 -14.37 4.64
N ASP A 138 -9.90 -13.63 4.98
CA ASP A 138 -11.22 -14.20 5.26
C ASP A 138 -11.82 -14.88 4.02
N GLN A 139 -11.71 -14.22 2.86
CA GLN A 139 -12.19 -14.80 1.59
C GLN A 139 -11.41 -16.04 1.19
N ILE A 140 -10.09 -16.04 1.29
CA ILE A 140 -9.25 -17.22 1.03
C ILE A 140 -9.60 -18.34 2.02
N THR A 141 -9.72 -18.02 3.31
CA THR A 141 -10.09 -18.98 4.35
C THR A 141 -11.44 -19.62 4.06
N LYS A 142 -12.42 -18.86 3.59
CA LYS A 142 -13.71 -19.39 3.17
C LYS A 142 -13.56 -20.39 2.03
N ILE A 143 -12.81 -20.07 0.99
CA ILE A 143 -12.59 -20.95 -0.16
C ILE A 143 -11.93 -22.27 0.25
N ILE A 144 -10.87 -22.23 1.06
CA ILE A 144 -10.17 -23.45 1.49
C ILE A 144 -11.04 -24.31 2.38
N ASN A 145 -11.87 -23.73 3.25
CA ASN A 145 -12.79 -24.48 4.10
C ASN A 145 -13.90 -25.17 3.29
N GLU A 146 -14.47 -24.47 2.30
CA GLU A 146 -15.52 -25.03 1.43
C GLU A 146 -15.01 -26.21 0.59
N ASN A 147 -13.72 -26.23 0.24
CA ASN A 147 -13.11 -27.26 -0.59
C ASN A 147 -12.29 -28.29 0.22
N ASN A 148 -12.18 -28.16 1.52
CA ASN A 148 -11.31 -28.96 2.39
C ASN A 148 -9.83 -28.91 1.95
N TRP A 149 -9.36 -27.76 1.52
CA TRP A 149 -7.98 -27.50 1.14
C TRP A 149 -7.18 -26.91 2.29
N GLN A 150 -5.85 -26.89 2.11
CA GLN A 150 -4.91 -26.08 2.88
C GLN A 150 -4.23 -25.09 1.94
N VAL A 151 -3.79 -23.97 2.47
CA VAL A 151 -3.02 -22.97 1.71
C VAL A 151 -1.67 -22.77 2.38
N ASP A 152 -0.62 -22.71 1.56
CA ASP A 152 0.70 -22.32 2.02
C ASP A 152 0.69 -20.79 2.24
N TRP A 153 0.40 -20.36 3.48
CA TRP A 153 0.37 -18.95 3.82
C TRP A 153 1.78 -18.32 3.69
N ASP A 154 1.86 -17.33 2.86
CA ASP A 154 3.04 -16.52 2.64
C ASP A 154 2.65 -15.06 2.90
N GLU A 155 3.18 -14.48 3.97
CA GLU A 155 2.85 -13.12 4.37
C GLU A 155 3.38 -12.07 3.39
N ASP A 156 4.51 -12.33 2.71
CA ASP A 156 5.07 -11.43 1.70
C ASP A 156 4.19 -11.42 0.44
N LEU A 157 3.75 -12.59 -0.02
CA LEU A 157 2.79 -12.69 -1.11
C LEU A 157 1.46 -12.01 -0.77
N LEU A 158 0.95 -12.24 0.44
CA LEU A 158 -0.28 -11.61 0.89
C LEU A 158 -0.15 -10.09 0.96
N GLU A 159 0.97 -9.57 1.42
CA GLU A 159 1.23 -8.14 1.46
C GLU A 159 1.35 -7.55 0.05
N GLU A 160 2.04 -8.25 -0.87
CA GLU A 160 2.11 -7.85 -2.27
C GLU A 160 0.71 -7.78 -2.89
N VAL A 161 -0.10 -8.84 -2.75
CA VAL A 161 -1.47 -8.90 -3.27
C VAL A 161 -2.35 -7.80 -2.66
N ASN A 162 -2.25 -7.58 -1.35
CA ASN A 162 -2.96 -6.51 -0.65
C ASN A 162 -2.67 -5.12 -1.24
N ASN A 163 -1.42 -4.89 -1.65
CA ASN A 163 -1.01 -3.61 -2.24
C ASN A 163 -1.32 -3.49 -3.75
N LEU A 164 -1.72 -4.58 -4.41
CA LEU A 164 -2.11 -4.59 -5.82
C LEU A 164 -3.61 -4.33 -6.04
N VAL A 165 -4.44 -4.46 -4.99
CA VAL A 165 -5.89 -4.38 -5.12
C VAL A 165 -6.48 -3.29 -4.23
N GLU A 166 -7.60 -2.71 -4.66
CA GLU A 166 -8.38 -1.73 -3.91
C GLU A 166 -9.69 -2.33 -3.40
N TRP A 167 -10.28 -3.25 -4.18
CA TRP A 167 -11.52 -3.98 -3.88
C TRP A 167 -11.33 -5.46 -4.16
N PRO A 168 -10.87 -6.24 -3.17
CA PRO A 168 -10.48 -7.63 -3.38
C PRO A 168 -11.67 -8.57 -3.54
N THR A 169 -11.60 -9.45 -4.52
CA THR A 169 -12.44 -10.64 -4.65
C THR A 169 -11.56 -11.85 -4.89
N ALA A 170 -11.47 -12.73 -3.89
CA ALA A 170 -10.74 -13.98 -4.02
C ALA A 170 -11.55 -15.01 -4.81
N PHE A 171 -10.86 -15.82 -5.59
CA PHE A 171 -11.46 -16.92 -6.35
C PHE A 171 -10.48 -18.07 -6.49
N ALA A 172 -11.02 -19.27 -6.72
CA ALA A 172 -10.24 -20.45 -7.06
C ALA A 172 -10.23 -20.67 -8.57
N GLY A 173 -9.11 -21.16 -9.08
CA GLY A 173 -8.94 -21.65 -10.44
C GLY A 173 -8.24 -23.00 -10.44
N SER A 174 -8.11 -23.61 -11.62
CA SER A 174 -7.52 -24.94 -11.79
C SER A 174 -6.59 -25.00 -13.00
N PHE A 175 -5.78 -26.03 -13.06
CA PHE A 175 -4.96 -26.38 -14.21
C PHE A 175 -4.99 -27.92 -14.39
N ASP A 176 -4.50 -28.39 -15.53
CA ASP A 176 -4.50 -29.83 -15.86
C ASP A 176 -3.60 -30.60 -14.88
N GLU A 177 -4.12 -31.64 -14.26
CA GLU A 177 -3.42 -32.51 -13.31
C GLU A 177 -2.14 -33.13 -13.88
N LYS A 178 -1.99 -33.24 -15.20
CA LYS A 178 -0.76 -33.73 -15.84
C LYS A 178 0.49 -32.95 -15.41
N TYR A 179 0.33 -31.65 -15.06
CA TYR A 179 1.45 -30.82 -14.62
C TYR A 179 1.89 -31.12 -13.19
N LEU A 180 1.10 -31.84 -12.39
CA LEU A 180 1.53 -32.31 -11.05
C LEU A 180 2.67 -33.34 -11.11
N ALA A 181 3.02 -33.82 -12.32
CA ALA A 181 4.25 -34.62 -12.54
C ALA A 181 5.54 -33.75 -12.43
N LEU A 182 5.43 -32.43 -12.49
CA LEU A 182 6.55 -31.51 -12.26
C LEU A 182 6.87 -31.44 -10.75
N PRO A 183 8.13 -31.19 -10.39
CA PRO A 183 8.49 -30.94 -9.00
C PRO A 183 7.71 -29.75 -8.40
N ASP A 184 7.25 -29.87 -7.15
CA ASP A 184 6.54 -28.81 -6.43
C ASP A 184 7.20 -27.42 -6.55
N PRO A 185 8.53 -27.27 -6.37
CA PRO A 185 9.16 -25.95 -6.49
C PRO A 185 8.95 -25.28 -7.85
N VAL A 186 8.90 -26.04 -8.93
CA VAL A 186 8.69 -25.52 -10.29
C VAL A 186 7.26 -25.00 -10.44
N LEU A 187 6.29 -25.75 -9.94
CA LEU A 187 4.88 -25.34 -9.94
C LEU A 187 4.65 -24.12 -9.05
N ILE A 188 5.20 -24.14 -7.83
CA ILE A 188 5.08 -23.04 -6.88
C ILE A 188 5.66 -21.75 -7.45
N THR A 189 6.87 -21.78 -8.02
CA THR A 189 7.48 -20.62 -8.67
C THR A 189 6.61 -20.08 -9.81
N SER A 190 6.08 -20.96 -10.65
CA SER A 190 5.21 -20.56 -11.77
C SER A 190 3.91 -19.89 -11.29
N MET A 191 3.32 -20.38 -10.23
CA MET A 191 2.08 -19.86 -9.67
C MET A 191 2.32 -18.62 -8.78
N LYS A 192 3.23 -18.72 -7.82
CA LYS A 192 3.48 -17.67 -6.83
C LYS A 192 4.24 -16.49 -7.43
N ASP A 193 5.46 -16.73 -7.95
CA ASP A 193 6.37 -15.65 -8.30
C ASP A 193 5.97 -14.96 -9.60
N ASN A 194 5.35 -15.70 -10.53
CA ASN A 194 4.94 -15.15 -11.82
C ASN A 194 3.50 -14.62 -11.85
N GLN A 195 2.58 -15.24 -11.08
CA GLN A 195 1.16 -14.94 -11.16
C GLN A 195 0.55 -14.38 -9.86
N ARG A 196 1.28 -14.41 -8.75
CA ARG A 196 0.77 -14.06 -7.41
C ARG A 196 -0.41 -14.91 -6.98
N PHE A 197 -0.37 -16.19 -7.34
CA PHE A 197 -1.36 -17.16 -6.92
C PHE A 197 -0.93 -17.84 -5.63
N PHE A 198 -1.90 -18.11 -4.76
CA PHE A 198 -1.71 -18.94 -3.57
C PHE A 198 -1.86 -20.39 -3.96
N CYS A 199 -0.85 -21.18 -3.67
CA CYS A 199 -0.86 -22.62 -3.90
C CYS A 199 -1.72 -23.32 -2.82
N VAL A 200 -2.44 -24.34 -3.22
CA VAL A 200 -3.29 -25.11 -2.32
C VAL A 200 -2.87 -26.56 -2.27
N ARG A 201 -3.06 -27.19 -1.11
CA ARG A 201 -2.70 -28.57 -0.82
C ARG A 201 -3.90 -29.35 -0.28
N ASP A 202 -3.83 -30.66 -0.39
CA ASP A 202 -4.75 -31.55 0.30
C ASP A 202 -4.39 -31.69 1.79
N LYS A 203 -5.15 -32.53 2.53
CA LYS A 203 -4.93 -32.79 3.96
C LYS A 203 -3.62 -33.50 4.25
N ASP A 204 -3.08 -34.23 3.28
CA ASP A 204 -1.84 -35.00 3.36
C ASP A 204 -0.62 -34.17 2.99
N GLY A 205 -0.84 -32.90 2.58
CA GLY A 205 0.20 -31.93 2.22
C GLY A 205 0.63 -32.01 0.75
N ASN A 206 -0.05 -32.77 -0.11
CA ASN A 206 0.24 -32.83 -1.53
C ASN A 206 -0.29 -31.58 -2.23
N LEU A 207 0.50 -31.03 -3.18
CA LEU A 207 0.07 -29.93 -4.01
C LEU A 207 -1.11 -30.35 -4.89
N LEU A 208 -2.12 -29.50 -4.97
CA LEU A 208 -3.29 -29.73 -5.82
C LEU A 208 -3.18 -28.98 -7.14
N SER A 209 -3.91 -29.46 -8.15
CA SER A 209 -4.04 -28.80 -9.46
C SER A 209 -4.97 -27.58 -9.42
N HIS A 210 -4.93 -26.85 -8.32
CA HIS A 210 -5.75 -25.68 -8.05
C HIS A 210 -4.90 -24.54 -7.50
N PHE A 211 -5.41 -23.34 -7.64
CA PHE A 211 -4.81 -22.12 -7.05
C PHE A 211 -5.90 -21.19 -6.56
N ILE A 212 -5.53 -20.26 -5.69
CA ILE A 212 -6.39 -19.15 -5.29
C ILE A 212 -5.71 -17.85 -5.74
N SER A 213 -6.50 -16.97 -6.33
CA SER A 213 -6.05 -15.64 -6.73
C SER A 213 -7.03 -14.57 -6.24
N VAL A 214 -6.60 -13.31 -6.26
CA VAL A 214 -7.39 -12.17 -5.82
C VAL A 214 -7.51 -11.17 -6.96
N ARG A 215 -8.74 -10.91 -7.36
CA ARG A 215 -9.09 -9.91 -8.37
C ARG A 215 -9.24 -8.53 -7.70
N ASN A 216 -8.81 -7.47 -8.38
CA ASN A 216 -9.21 -6.11 -8.05
C ASN A 216 -10.55 -5.80 -8.76
N GLY A 217 -11.67 -5.99 -8.08
CA GLY A 217 -13.01 -5.78 -8.60
C GLY A 217 -14.06 -6.64 -7.90
N ASN A 218 -15.31 -6.50 -8.31
CA ASN A 218 -16.45 -7.24 -7.77
C ASN A 218 -16.58 -8.66 -8.39
N THR A 219 -17.68 -9.35 -8.11
CA THR A 219 -17.95 -10.71 -8.59
C THR A 219 -18.54 -10.78 -10.01
N ASP A 220 -18.81 -9.64 -10.65
CA ASP A 220 -19.37 -9.61 -12.00
C ASP A 220 -18.40 -10.25 -13.01
N TYR A 221 -18.91 -11.14 -13.83
CA TYR A 221 -18.13 -11.87 -14.84
C TYR A 221 -16.92 -12.64 -14.26
N LEU A 222 -17.00 -13.09 -12.99
CA LEU A 222 -15.90 -13.78 -12.33
C LEU A 222 -15.46 -15.04 -13.07
N ASP A 223 -16.39 -15.79 -13.69
CA ASP A 223 -16.07 -16.97 -14.51
C ASP A 223 -15.12 -16.65 -15.68
N ASN A 224 -15.26 -15.47 -16.29
CA ASN A 224 -14.36 -15.04 -17.35
C ASN A 224 -12.97 -14.71 -16.80
N VAL A 225 -12.91 -14.15 -15.60
CA VAL A 225 -11.64 -13.85 -14.91
C VAL A 225 -10.93 -15.15 -14.54
N ILE A 226 -11.65 -16.13 -13.99
CA ILE A 226 -11.12 -17.46 -13.65
C ILE A 226 -10.51 -18.10 -14.89
N LYS A 227 -11.29 -18.23 -15.98
CA LYS A 227 -10.82 -18.80 -17.25
C LYS A 227 -9.62 -18.06 -17.84
N GLY A 228 -9.57 -16.73 -17.67
CA GLY A 228 -8.43 -15.93 -18.11
C GLY A 228 -7.16 -16.27 -17.35
N ASN A 229 -7.24 -16.41 -16.03
CA ASN A 229 -6.12 -16.78 -15.16
C ASN A 229 -5.65 -18.23 -15.42
N GLU A 230 -6.58 -19.16 -15.59
CA GLU A 230 -6.27 -20.54 -15.97
C GLU A 230 -5.51 -20.62 -17.31
N ARG A 231 -5.96 -19.86 -18.32
CA ARG A 231 -5.31 -19.80 -19.64
C ARG A 231 -3.91 -19.22 -19.61
N VAL A 232 -3.65 -18.23 -18.76
CA VAL A 232 -2.32 -17.61 -18.63
C VAL A 232 -1.33 -18.56 -17.99
N LEU A 233 -1.79 -19.46 -17.11
CA LEU A 233 -0.94 -20.44 -16.43
C LEU A 233 -0.47 -21.56 -17.37
N VAL A 234 -1.33 -22.00 -18.32
CA VAL A 234 -1.03 -23.14 -19.20
C VAL A 234 0.29 -22.99 -19.95
N PRO A 235 0.57 -21.93 -20.73
CA PRO A 235 1.83 -21.80 -21.46
C PRO A 235 3.06 -21.83 -20.54
N ARG A 236 2.95 -21.26 -19.33
CA ARG A 236 4.03 -21.26 -18.35
C ARG A 236 4.34 -22.66 -17.82
N LEU A 237 3.30 -23.45 -17.58
CA LEU A 237 3.45 -24.84 -17.14
C LEU A 237 3.97 -25.74 -18.30
N GLU A 238 3.56 -25.46 -19.53
CA GLU A 238 4.08 -26.14 -20.73
C GLU A 238 5.58 -25.84 -20.93
N ASP A 239 5.98 -24.58 -20.81
CA ASP A 239 7.39 -24.18 -20.86
C ASP A 239 8.21 -24.84 -19.75
N ALA A 240 7.69 -24.80 -18.52
CA ALA A 240 8.34 -25.43 -17.36
C ALA A 240 8.49 -26.94 -17.56
N GLN A 241 7.47 -27.61 -18.09
CA GLN A 241 7.51 -29.04 -18.40
C GLN A 241 8.54 -29.35 -19.49
N PHE A 242 8.58 -28.54 -20.54
CA PHE A 242 9.56 -28.68 -21.61
C PHE A 242 10.98 -28.58 -21.07
N PHE A 243 11.31 -27.52 -20.35
CA PHE A 243 12.66 -27.32 -19.80
C PHE A 243 13.03 -28.41 -18.80
N TYR A 244 12.11 -28.81 -17.92
CA TYR A 244 12.37 -29.89 -16.98
C TYR A 244 12.68 -31.23 -17.68
N GLN A 245 11.97 -31.53 -18.79
CA GLN A 245 12.24 -32.71 -19.59
C GLN A 245 13.54 -32.63 -20.38
N GLU A 246 13.90 -31.44 -20.90
CA GLU A 246 15.17 -31.24 -21.58
C GLU A 246 16.36 -31.41 -20.62
N ASP A 247 16.25 -30.84 -19.40
CA ASP A 247 17.33 -30.96 -18.39
C ASP A 247 17.57 -32.40 -17.92
N GLN A 248 16.56 -33.27 -18.07
CA GLN A 248 16.71 -34.70 -17.75
C GLN A 248 17.43 -35.53 -18.81
N LYS A 249 17.66 -34.98 -20.03
CA LYS A 249 18.28 -35.72 -21.14
C LYS A 249 19.80 -35.77 -21.04
N LEU A 250 20.42 -34.82 -20.35
CA LEU A 250 21.85 -34.70 -20.19
C LEU A 250 22.23 -34.69 -18.71
N THR A 251 23.40 -35.24 -18.41
CA THR A 251 23.97 -35.11 -17.05
C THR A 251 24.71 -33.79 -16.91
N ILE A 252 24.96 -33.33 -15.68
CA ILE A 252 25.66 -32.05 -15.41
C ILE A 252 27.08 -32.06 -16.00
N ASP A 253 27.68 -33.25 -16.22
CA ASP A 253 29.04 -33.44 -16.74
C ASP A 253 29.09 -33.52 -18.27
N GLU A 254 27.96 -33.51 -18.96
CA GLU A 254 27.78 -33.50 -20.42
C GLU A 254 27.27 -32.15 -20.95
#